data_cebc97a705909f8e1de2f9739223f47f
#
_entry.id   cebc97a705909f8e1de2f9739223f47f
#
_cell.length_a   1.000
_cell.length_b   1.000
_cell.length_c   1.000
_cell.angle_alpha   90.00
_cell.angle_beta   90.00
_cell.angle_gamma   90.00
#
_symmetry.space_group_name_H-M   'P 1'
#
loop_
_entity.id
_entity.type
_entity.pdbx_description
1 polymer ?
#
loop_
_entity_poly.entity_id
_entity_poly.type
_entity_poly.pdbx_seq_one_letter_code
_entity_poly.pdbx_strand_id
1 'polypeptide(L)'
;MRSLLLLAHAALCLGWTAVPRFGRLHGHRMAARRAPPVVAVDEAWALLFDCDGVLADTERDGHRIAFNQAFKENELGFEWGVDEYGRLCEVGGGKERSTFYMNKESCWPAAVTPPTTEELEKGLPLDPARLELVKSLHKRKTTIFQELIGAGTVPLRPGVLRIVDEAIAAGVPVAVCSTSNEAAVRTLVDTLMGAERYAKFRFFCGDVVPKKKPDPAVYNMAAEEMGFDKTRCVVVEDSGIGNKAAKAAGMACCVTMSTYTGEEDFTGADKIVPELGEPGKDVCVSLADLKALMP
;
A
#
# COMPACT_ATOMS: atom_id res chain seq x y z
N MET A 1 -35.82 -43.69 -22.29
CA MET A 1 -36.46 -43.83 -23.65
C MET A 1 -35.73 -42.83 -24.51
N ARG A 2 -34.80 -43.34 -25.33
CA ARG A 2 -34.83 -43.41 -26.80
C ARG A 2 -34.74 -42.02 -27.42
N SER A 3 -33.90 -41.61 -28.34
CA SER A 3 -32.98 -42.27 -29.29
C SER A 3 -32.47 -41.12 -30.16
N LEU A 4 -31.15 -40.93 -30.45
CA LEU A 4 -30.45 -41.41 -31.66
C LEU A 4 -31.02 -40.87 -32.99
N LEU A 5 -30.28 -40.27 -33.88
CA LEU A 5 -29.30 -40.70 -34.90
C LEU A 5 -29.03 -39.51 -35.82
N LEU A 6 -27.80 -39.11 -36.19
CA LEU A 6 -26.89 -39.65 -37.21
C LEU A 6 -27.30 -39.41 -38.67
N LEU A 7 -26.37 -38.83 -39.45
CA LEU A 7 -25.85 -39.13 -40.80
C LEU A 7 -25.57 -37.87 -41.56
N ALA A 8 -24.38 -37.43 -41.95
CA ALA A 8 -23.29 -38.01 -42.72
C ALA A 8 -23.49 -38.00 -44.26
N HIS A 9 -22.45 -37.57 -44.98
CA HIS A 9 -22.06 -37.80 -46.38
C HIS A 9 -22.67 -36.87 -47.44
N ALA A 10 -22.01 -36.43 -48.48
CA ALA A 10 -20.76 -36.65 -49.20
C ALA A 10 -20.59 -35.49 -50.18
N ALA A 11 -19.46 -34.95 -50.42
CA ALA A 11 -18.42 -35.18 -51.42
C ALA A 11 -18.75 -34.89 -52.89
N LEU A 12 -17.77 -34.31 -53.55
CA LEU A 12 -17.37 -34.32 -55.00
C LEU A 12 -17.86 -33.16 -55.90
N CYS A 13 -17.06 -32.38 -56.43
CA CYS A 13 -16.03 -32.40 -57.43
C CYS A 13 -16.07 -31.19 -58.37
N LEU A 14 -14.93 -30.65 -58.71
CA LEU A 14 -14.46 -30.11 -59.98
C LEU A 14 -14.95 -28.74 -60.46
N GLY A 15 -13.98 -27.85 -60.62
CA GLY A 15 -14.08 -26.63 -61.42
C GLY A 15 -12.79 -25.79 -61.41
N TRP A 16 -11.81 -26.21 -62.18
CA TRP A 16 -10.64 -25.39 -62.49
C TRP A 16 -11.07 -24.22 -63.37
N THR A 17 -10.75 -22.97 -63.03
CA THR A 17 -10.45 -21.90 -63.98
C THR A 17 -9.74 -20.71 -63.33
N ALA A 18 -8.66 -20.31 -63.95
CA ALA A 18 -8.08 -18.96 -64.08
C ALA A 18 -7.47 -18.28 -62.87
N VAL A 19 -6.14 -18.22 -62.81
CA VAL A 19 -5.30 -17.34 -61.99
C VAL A 19 -5.30 -15.93 -62.58
N PRO A 20 -5.65 -14.86 -61.83
CA PRO A 20 -5.32 -13.49 -62.25
C PRO A 20 -3.90 -13.15 -61.78
N ARG A 21 -3.10 -12.59 -62.68
CA ARG A 21 -1.80 -12.00 -62.39
C ARG A 21 -1.93 -10.83 -61.42
N PHE A 22 -1.38 -10.98 -60.23
CA PHE A 22 -1.27 -9.89 -59.25
C PHE A 22 -0.12 -8.94 -59.67
N GLY A 23 -0.49 -7.67 -59.78
CA GLY A 23 0.41 -6.54 -59.97
C GLY A 23 1.33 -6.34 -58.76
N ARG A 24 2.53 -5.80 -59.01
CA ARG A 24 3.53 -5.44 -58.00
C ARG A 24 2.94 -4.47 -56.99
N LEU A 25 2.70 -4.94 -55.75
CA LEU A 25 2.46 -4.09 -54.61
C LEU A 25 3.80 -3.51 -54.13
N HIS A 26 3.87 -2.19 -54.09
CA HIS A 26 4.97 -1.44 -53.50
C HIS A 26 5.10 -1.83 -52.02
N GLY A 27 6.29 -2.32 -51.64
CA GLY A 27 6.60 -2.70 -50.28
C GLY A 27 6.64 -1.46 -49.37
N HIS A 28 5.58 -1.27 -48.60
CA HIS A 28 5.70 -0.49 -47.37
C HIS A 28 6.54 -1.32 -46.38
N ARG A 29 7.79 -0.89 -46.18
CA ARG A 29 8.61 -1.37 -45.05
C ARG A 29 7.84 -1.03 -43.78
N MET A 30 7.19 -2.01 -43.17
CA MET A 30 6.78 -1.93 -41.75
C MET A 30 8.06 -1.73 -40.94
N ALA A 31 8.18 -0.58 -40.32
CA ALA A 31 9.21 -0.33 -39.34
C ALA A 31 9.10 -1.43 -38.28
N ALA A 32 10.12 -2.26 -38.18
CA ALA A 32 10.20 -3.23 -37.09
C ALA A 32 10.12 -2.46 -35.76
N ARG A 33 9.05 -2.66 -35.01
CA ARG A 33 8.98 -2.21 -33.62
C ARG A 33 10.17 -2.86 -32.92
N ARG A 34 11.15 -2.05 -32.52
CA ARG A 34 12.22 -2.51 -31.64
C ARG A 34 11.56 -3.13 -30.42
N ALA A 35 11.85 -4.39 -30.16
CA ALA A 35 11.57 -5.00 -28.88
C ALA A 35 12.18 -4.12 -27.77
N PRO A 36 11.50 -3.93 -26.64
CA PRO A 36 12.09 -3.22 -25.52
C PRO A 36 13.44 -3.87 -25.17
N PRO A 37 14.44 -3.08 -24.75
CA PRO A 37 15.75 -3.62 -24.40
C PRO A 37 15.56 -4.70 -23.34
N VAL A 38 16.08 -5.90 -23.60
CA VAL A 38 16.22 -6.94 -22.58
C VAL A 38 17.25 -6.39 -21.60
N VAL A 39 16.82 -5.95 -20.42
CA VAL A 39 17.71 -5.57 -19.35
C VAL A 39 18.57 -6.80 -19.04
N ALA A 40 19.89 -6.64 -19.10
CA ALA A 40 20.80 -7.72 -18.75
C ALA A 40 20.47 -8.20 -17.33
N VAL A 41 20.46 -9.50 -17.09
CA VAL A 41 20.02 -10.10 -15.79
C VAL A 41 20.81 -9.53 -14.60
N ASP A 42 22.06 -9.09 -14.84
CA ASP A 42 22.94 -8.45 -13.85
C ASP A 42 22.51 -7.00 -13.45
N GLU A 43 21.63 -6.36 -14.21
CA GLU A 43 21.14 -5.00 -13.90
C GLU A 43 19.70 -4.96 -13.37
N ALA A 44 19.01 -6.09 -13.35
CA ALA A 44 17.63 -6.17 -12.90
C ALA A 44 17.54 -5.98 -11.37
N TRP A 45 16.57 -5.18 -10.93
CA TRP A 45 16.30 -4.88 -9.53
C TRP A 45 14.82 -4.61 -9.32
N ALA A 46 14.36 -4.60 -8.08
CA ALA A 46 12.97 -4.40 -7.72
C ALA A 46 12.79 -3.27 -6.70
N LEU A 47 11.65 -2.57 -6.79
CA LEU A 47 11.29 -1.49 -5.88
C LEU A 47 10.09 -1.92 -5.04
N LEU A 48 10.27 -1.94 -3.72
CA LEU A 48 9.31 -2.40 -2.74
C LEU A 48 8.85 -1.21 -1.89
N PHE A 49 7.55 -0.95 -1.85
CA PHE A 49 6.98 0.14 -1.06
C PHE A 49 6.28 -0.43 0.17
N ASP A 50 6.44 0.20 1.32
CA ASP A 50 5.38 0.13 2.32
C ASP A 50 4.14 0.90 1.83
N CYS A 51 3.01 0.75 2.53
CA CYS A 51 1.75 1.41 2.15
C CYS A 51 1.48 2.64 3.00
N ASP A 52 1.30 2.41 4.31
CA ASP A 52 0.85 3.44 5.25
C ASP A 52 2.03 4.34 5.61
N GLY A 53 1.87 5.65 5.43
CA GLY A 53 2.97 6.60 5.62
C GLY A 53 3.95 6.71 4.44
N VAL A 54 3.92 5.76 3.47
CA VAL A 54 4.75 5.79 2.25
C VAL A 54 3.96 6.19 1.03
N LEU A 55 2.95 5.41 0.64
CA LEU A 55 2.11 5.74 -0.52
C LEU A 55 1.18 6.92 -0.20
N ALA A 56 0.58 6.89 0.96
CA ALA A 56 -0.29 7.93 1.49
C ALA A 56 -0.07 8.08 3.00
N ASP A 57 -0.25 9.29 3.53
CA ASP A 57 -0.17 9.53 4.98
C ASP A 57 -1.50 9.14 5.64
N THR A 58 -1.76 7.84 5.66
CA THR A 58 -3.05 7.26 6.05
C THR A 58 -3.39 7.50 7.52
N GLU A 59 -2.41 7.65 8.41
CA GLU A 59 -2.67 7.97 9.81
C GLU A 59 -3.21 9.40 9.94
N ARG A 60 -2.59 10.38 9.29
CA ARG A 60 -3.02 11.79 9.34
C ARG A 60 -4.30 12.04 8.55
N ASP A 61 -4.32 11.63 7.29
CA ASP A 61 -5.34 12.04 6.31
C ASP A 61 -6.50 11.05 6.17
N GLY A 62 -6.33 9.85 6.72
CA GLY A 62 -7.33 8.78 6.68
C GLY A 62 -7.84 8.40 8.07
N HIS A 63 -7.00 7.77 8.88
CA HIS A 63 -7.41 7.20 10.16
C HIS A 63 -7.89 8.26 11.16
N ARG A 64 -7.16 9.37 11.32
CA ARG A 64 -7.56 10.47 12.21
C ARG A 64 -8.91 11.06 11.78
N ILE A 65 -9.06 11.33 10.50
CA ILE A 65 -10.32 11.87 9.94
C ILE A 65 -11.48 10.90 10.19
N ALA A 66 -11.26 9.61 9.97
CA ALA A 66 -12.28 8.59 10.20
C ALA A 66 -12.69 8.47 11.69
N PHE A 67 -11.73 8.60 12.62
CA PHE A 67 -12.04 8.68 14.05
C PHE A 67 -12.90 9.89 14.37
N ASN A 68 -12.49 11.08 13.93
CA ASN A 68 -13.21 12.32 14.20
C ASN A 68 -14.64 12.29 13.64
N GLN A 69 -14.82 11.72 12.46
CA GLN A 69 -16.14 11.55 11.89
C GLN A 69 -16.99 10.55 12.70
N ALA A 70 -16.39 9.42 13.16
CA ALA A 70 -17.08 8.47 14.03
C ALA A 70 -17.47 9.09 15.37
N PHE A 71 -16.61 9.92 15.97
CA PHE A 71 -16.91 10.67 17.20
C PHE A 71 -18.06 11.64 17.00
N LYS A 72 -18.03 12.40 15.91
CA LYS A 72 -19.10 13.35 15.56
C LYS A 72 -20.44 12.65 15.36
N GLU A 73 -20.49 11.54 14.63
CA GLU A 73 -21.71 10.76 14.43
C GLU A 73 -22.28 10.16 15.71
N ASN A 74 -21.46 9.98 16.76
CA ASN A 74 -21.86 9.52 18.07
C ASN A 74 -21.95 10.64 19.10
N GLU A 75 -21.95 11.92 18.66
CA GLU A 75 -22.12 13.10 19.51
C GLU A 75 -21.12 13.20 20.68
N LEU A 76 -19.90 12.70 20.49
CA LEU A 76 -18.85 12.69 21.51
C LEU A 76 -18.16 14.06 21.59
N GLY A 77 -18.58 15.12 21.62
CA GLY A 77 -18.11 16.48 21.90
C GLY A 77 -16.60 16.79 21.79
N PHE A 78 -15.78 15.91 21.20
CA PHE A 78 -14.36 16.09 21.00
C PHE A 78 -13.90 15.61 19.62
N GLU A 79 -12.76 16.12 19.19
CA GLU A 79 -12.03 15.67 17.99
C GLU A 79 -10.52 15.65 18.26
N TRP A 80 -9.79 14.83 17.51
CA TRP A 80 -8.33 14.78 17.59
C TRP A 80 -7.70 15.66 16.52
N GLY A 81 -6.95 16.66 16.97
CA GLY A 81 -6.06 17.44 16.12
C GLY A 81 -4.88 16.59 15.62
N VAL A 82 -4.10 17.13 14.70
CA VAL A 82 -2.93 16.42 14.12
C VAL A 82 -1.93 16.03 15.21
N ASP A 83 -1.51 16.98 16.05
CA ASP A 83 -0.50 16.74 17.09
C ASP A 83 -1.02 15.81 18.20
N GLU A 84 -2.30 15.96 18.59
CA GLU A 84 -2.91 15.08 19.60
C GLU A 84 -2.99 13.65 19.08
N TYR A 85 -3.42 13.48 17.84
CA TYR A 85 -3.46 12.16 17.21
C TYR A 85 -2.07 11.52 17.12
N GLY A 86 -1.03 12.31 16.80
CA GLY A 86 0.35 11.84 16.79
C GLY A 86 0.79 11.25 18.13
N ARG A 87 0.54 11.96 19.23
CA ARG A 87 0.79 11.44 20.60
C ARG A 87 -0.01 10.16 20.87
N LEU A 88 -1.24 10.10 20.38
CA LEU A 88 -2.10 8.94 20.58
C LEU A 88 -1.67 7.74 19.73
N CYS A 89 -0.86 7.93 18.67
CA CYS A 89 -0.31 6.81 17.87
C CYS A 89 0.65 5.93 18.68
N GLU A 90 1.24 6.42 19.76
CA GLU A 90 2.01 5.61 20.71
C GLU A 90 1.17 4.53 21.41
N VAL A 91 -0.15 4.73 21.48
CA VAL A 91 -1.08 3.73 21.98
C VAL A 91 -1.44 2.76 20.86
N GLY A 92 -0.94 1.53 20.93
CA GLY A 92 -1.17 0.49 19.95
C GLY A 92 -2.64 0.06 19.91
N GLY A 93 -3.26 0.15 18.71
CA GLY A 93 -4.64 -0.26 18.49
C GLY A 93 -5.68 0.86 18.64
N GLY A 94 -6.63 0.90 17.71
CA GLY A 94 -7.60 2.01 17.65
C GLY A 94 -8.64 1.99 18.77
N LYS A 95 -8.97 0.82 19.30
CA LYS A 95 -9.87 0.69 20.47
C LYS A 95 -9.17 1.14 21.75
N GLU A 96 -7.95 0.71 21.92
CA GLU A 96 -7.06 1.03 23.03
C GLU A 96 -6.78 2.53 23.06
N ARG A 97 -6.51 3.14 21.92
CA ARG A 97 -6.30 4.58 21.71
C ARG A 97 -7.54 5.40 22.14
N SER A 98 -8.73 5.01 21.67
CA SER A 98 -9.98 5.68 22.06
C SER A 98 -10.27 5.54 23.54
N THR A 99 -10.06 4.35 24.12
CA THR A 99 -10.22 4.10 25.56
C THR A 99 -9.25 4.95 26.38
N PHE A 100 -7.97 4.96 26.00
CA PHE A 100 -6.93 5.75 26.66
C PHE A 100 -7.30 7.24 26.68
N TYR A 101 -7.72 7.78 25.53
CA TYR A 101 -8.11 9.18 25.42
C TYR A 101 -9.30 9.52 26.31
N MET A 102 -10.39 8.74 26.22
CA MET A 102 -11.59 8.98 27.03
C MET A 102 -11.35 8.85 28.54
N ASN A 103 -10.44 7.96 28.95
CA ASN A 103 -10.00 7.84 30.34
C ASN A 103 -9.19 9.07 30.78
N LYS A 104 -8.18 9.44 30.00
CA LYS A 104 -7.26 10.56 30.29
C LYS A 104 -8.00 11.88 30.41
N GLU A 105 -8.87 12.16 29.45
CA GLU A 105 -9.61 13.43 29.38
C GLU A 105 -10.95 13.38 30.17
N SER A 106 -11.27 12.24 30.80
CA SER A 106 -12.53 12.04 31.53
C SER A 106 -13.77 12.39 30.71
N CYS A 107 -13.75 12.08 29.39
CA CYS A 107 -14.74 12.50 28.41
C CYS A 107 -15.63 11.36 27.89
N TRP A 108 -15.91 10.35 28.74
CA TRP A 108 -16.89 9.33 28.38
C TRP A 108 -18.28 9.97 28.21
N PRO A 109 -19.08 9.55 27.20
CA PRO A 109 -20.42 10.11 26.99
C PRO A 109 -21.34 9.79 28.17
N ALA A 110 -22.30 10.67 28.42
CA ALA A 110 -23.21 10.57 29.56
C ALA A 110 -24.04 9.27 29.62
N ALA A 111 -24.19 8.59 28.47
CA ALA A 111 -24.89 7.30 28.37
C ALA A 111 -24.07 6.12 28.96
N VAL A 112 -22.79 6.33 29.26
CA VAL A 112 -21.87 5.31 29.72
C VAL A 112 -21.23 5.77 31.03
N THR A 113 -21.26 4.92 32.06
CA THR A 113 -20.62 5.23 33.36
C THR A 113 -19.10 5.31 33.17
N PRO A 114 -18.42 6.43 33.51
CA PRO A 114 -16.97 6.51 33.46
C PRO A 114 -16.32 5.47 34.40
N PRO A 115 -15.07 5.05 34.12
CA PRO A 115 -14.35 4.15 35.02
C PRO A 115 -14.07 4.83 36.34
N THR A 116 -14.09 4.06 37.40
CA THR A 116 -13.67 4.49 38.76
C THR A 116 -12.14 4.61 38.80
N THR A 117 -11.62 5.37 39.76
CA THR A 117 -10.16 5.45 40.00
C THR A 117 -9.56 4.07 40.24
N GLU A 118 -10.25 3.21 41.01
CA GLU A 118 -9.81 1.84 41.29
C GLU A 118 -9.70 0.99 40.00
N GLU A 119 -10.66 1.11 39.06
CA GLU A 119 -10.62 0.40 37.78
C GLU A 119 -9.43 0.86 36.94
N LEU A 120 -9.15 2.17 36.93
CA LEU A 120 -8.01 2.74 36.17
C LEU A 120 -6.67 2.30 36.76
N GLU A 121 -6.50 2.40 38.10
CA GLU A 121 -5.25 2.04 38.79
C GLU A 121 -4.93 0.55 38.66
N LYS A 122 -5.96 -0.30 38.69
CA LYS A 122 -5.79 -1.76 38.52
C LYS A 122 -5.75 -2.23 37.10
N GLY A 123 -5.97 -1.34 36.13
CA GLY A 123 -6.04 -1.70 34.72
C GLY A 123 -7.13 -2.73 34.41
N LEU A 124 -8.28 -2.63 35.08
CA LEU A 124 -9.36 -3.59 34.93
C LEU A 124 -9.95 -3.51 33.49
N PRO A 125 -10.48 -4.63 32.97
CA PRO A 125 -11.18 -4.63 31.69
C PRO A 125 -12.36 -3.65 31.71
N LEU A 126 -12.68 -3.08 30.52
CA LEU A 126 -13.87 -2.24 30.38
C LEU A 126 -15.12 -3.04 30.70
N ASP A 127 -16.06 -2.39 31.43
CA ASP A 127 -17.40 -2.95 31.58
C ASP A 127 -18.09 -3.14 30.20
N PRO A 128 -19.18 -3.94 30.15
CA PRO A 128 -19.84 -4.26 28.88
C PRO A 128 -20.31 -3.03 28.09
N ALA A 129 -20.78 -1.97 28.75
CA ALA A 129 -21.28 -0.77 28.05
C ALA A 129 -20.14 0.04 27.43
N ARG A 130 -19.05 0.25 28.18
CA ARG A 130 -17.83 0.90 27.68
C ARG A 130 -17.22 0.10 26.54
N LEU A 131 -17.13 -1.22 26.69
CA LEU A 131 -16.58 -2.11 25.68
C LEU A 131 -17.39 -2.07 24.37
N GLU A 132 -18.72 -2.07 24.46
CA GLU A 132 -19.60 -2.02 23.29
C GLU A 132 -19.49 -0.67 22.58
N LEU A 133 -19.47 0.44 23.31
CA LEU A 133 -19.22 1.76 22.73
C LEU A 133 -17.91 1.80 21.93
N VAL A 134 -16.80 1.37 22.54
CA VAL A 134 -15.48 1.38 21.89
C VAL A 134 -15.45 0.48 20.66
N LYS A 135 -16.10 -0.70 20.71
CA LYS A 135 -16.22 -1.59 19.55
C LYS A 135 -17.04 -0.97 18.43
N SER A 136 -18.16 -0.34 18.74
CA SER A 136 -19.02 0.30 17.75
C SER A 136 -18.33 1.48 17.09
N LEU A 137 -17.66 2.34 17.85
CA LEU A 137 -16.84 3.45 17.34
C LEU A 137 -15.75 2.94 16.40
N HIS A 138 -15.01 1.91 16.82
CA HIS A 138 -13.94 1.35 16.01
C HIS A 138 -14.48 0.71 14.72
N LYS A 139 -15.62 0.03 14.78
CA LYS A 139 -16.28 -0.53 13.59
C LYS A 139 -16.71 0.58 12.63
N ARG A 140 -17.38 1.63 13.13
CA ARG A 140 -17.82 2.76 12.31
C ARG A 140 -16.62 3.51 11.70
N LYS A 141 -15.59 3.80 12.51
CA LYS A 141 -14.33 4.38 12.04
C LYS A 141 -13.71 3.58 10.88
N THR A 142 -13.72 2.25 10.99
CA THR A 142 -13.17 1.38 9.95
C THR A 142 -13.96 1.52 8.64
N THR A 143 -15.29 1.56 8.72
CA THR A 143 -16.16 1.78 7.57
C THR A 143 -15.90 3.16 6.93
N ILE A 144 -15.83 4.22 7.74
CA ILE A 144 -15.52 5.58 7.25
C ILE A 144 -14.17 5.63 6.57
N PHE A 145 -13.15 4.99 7.16
CA PHE A 145 -11.82 4.93 6.54
C PHE A 145 -11.87 4.27 5.15
N GLN A 146 -12.62 3.16 5.02
CA GLN A 146 -12.82 2.51 3.72
C GLN A 146 -13.57 3.40 2.74
N GLU A 147 -14.58 4.16 3.20
CA GLU A 147 -15.30 5.14 2.40
C GLU A 147 -14.37 6.26 1.90
N LEU A 148 -13.49 6.79 2.76
CA LEU A 148 -12.49 7.81 2.40
C LEU A 148 -11.49 7.31 1.37
N ILE A 149 -10.97 6.10 1.55
CA ILE A 149 -10.06 5.48 0.57
C ILE A 149 -10.79 5.25 -0.76
N GLY A 150 -11.98 4.66 -0.74
CA GLY A 150 -12.77 4.39 -1.95
C GLY A 150 -13.20 5.66 -2.70
N ALA A 151 -13.38 6.78 -1.99
CA ALA A 151 -13.66 8.09 -2.59
C ALA A 151 -12.40 8.81 -3.12
N GLY A 152 -11.19 8.27 -2.89
CA GLY A 152 -9.93 8.88 -3.32
C GLY A 152 -9.61 10.21 -2.62
N THR A 153 -10.14 10.43 -1.41
CA THR A 153 -9.95 11.68 -0.67
C THR A 153 -8.64 11.74 0.11
N VAL A 154 -8.00 10.60 0.34
CA VAL A 154 -6.67 10.52 0.94
C VAL A 154 -5.63 10.72 -0.16
N PRO A 155 -4.80 11.78 -0.13
CA PRO A 155 -3.87 12.05 -1.22
C PRO A 155 -2.67 11.08 -1.20
N LEU A 156 -2.13 10.77 -2.39
CA LEU A 156 -0.80 10.20 -2.49
C LEU A 156 0.25 11.19 -1.98
N ARG A 157 1.30 10.68 -1.37
CA ARG A 157 2.42 11.52 -0.96
C ARG A 157 3.22 12.02 -2.17
N PRO A 158 3.82 13.22 -2.08
CA PRO A 158 4.58 13.82 -3.18
C PRO A 158 5.68 12.88 -3.72
N GLY A 159 5.77 12.76 -5.03
CA GLY A 159 6.76 11.95 -5.73
C GLY A 159 6.42 10.47 -5.89
N VAL A 160 5.45 9.94 -5.15
CA VAL A 160 5.07 8.51 -5.22
C VAL A 160 4.64 8.13 -6.63
N LEU A 161 3.67 8.86 -7.18
CA LEU A 161 3.14 8.55 -8.52
C LEU A 161 4.22 8.66 -9.59
N ARG A 162 5.07 9.68 -9.52
CA ARG A 162 6.19 9.90 -10.43
C ARG A 162 7.19 8.73 -10.38
N ILE A 163 7.62 8.32 -9.18
CA ILE A 163 8.57 7.19 -9.04
C ILE A 163 7.96 5.88 -9.55
N VAL A 164 6.68 5.65 -9.32
CA VAL A 164 5.97 4.48 -9.87
C VAL A 164 5.98 4.52 -11.40
N ASP A 165 5.69 5.68 -12.00
CA ASP A 165 5.72 5.84 -13.47
C ASP A 165 7.13 5.67 -14.04
N GLU A 166 8.15 6.24 -13.39
CA GLU A 166 9.57 6.05 -13.77
C GLU A 166 9.96 4.56 -13.70
N ALA A 167 9.56 3.85 -12.63
CA ALA A 167 9.84 2.43 -12.46
C ALA A 167 9.17 1.58 -13.55
N ILE A 168 7.88 1.82 -13.83
CA ILE A 168 7.13 1.12 -14.88
C ILE A 168 7.77 1.37 -16.26
N ALA A 169 8.11 2.63 -16.56
CA ALA A 169 8.74 3.00 -17.84
C ALA A 169 10.13 2.37 -18.02
N ALA A 170 10.88 2.21 -16.93
CA ALA A 170 12.19 1.56 -16.91
C ALA A 170 12.11 0.03 -16.86
N GLY A 171 10.92 -0.56 -16.75
CA GLY A 171 10.73 -2.01 -16.59
C GLY A 171 11.17 -2.54 -15.21
N VAL A 172 11.24 -1.69 -14.19
CA VAL A 172 11.55 -2.07 -12.81
C VAL A 172 10.28 -2.59 -12.15
N PRO A 173 10.25 -3.86 -11.70
CA PRO A 173 9.10 -4.41 -11.00
C PRO A 173 8.84 -3.69 -9.68
N VAL A 174 7.55 -3.48 -9.37
CA VAL A 174 7.09 -2.77 -8.18
C VAL A 174 6.21 -3.68 -7.33
N ALA A 175 6.33 -3.56 -6.00
CA ALA A 175 5.46 -4.26 -5.07
C ALA A 175 5.09 -3.39 -3.88
N VAL A 176 3.96 -3.73 -3.23
CA VAL A 176 3.58 -3.20 -1.91
C VAL A 176 3.79 -4.29 -0.86
N CYS A 177 4.51 -3.96 0.21
CA CYS A 177 4.86 -4.83 1.32
C CYS A 177 4.36 -4.20 2.64
N SER A 178 3.14 -4.54 3.07
CA SER A 178 2.49 -3.88 4.20
C SER A 178 1.92 -4.90 5.20
N THR A 179 1.88 -4.51 6.47
CA THR A 179 1.17 -5.27 7.50
C THR A 179 -0.34 -4.98 7.56
N SER A 180 -0.81 -4.03 6.77
CA SER A 180 -2.21 -3.66 6.65
C SER A 180 -3.01 -4.67 5.84
N ASN A 181 -4.34 -4.70 6.07
CA ASN A 181 -5.23 -5.61 5.36
C ASN A 181 -5.11 -5.48 3.84
N GLU A 182 -4.91 -6.61 3.16
CA GLU A 182 -4.65 -6.64 1.72
C GLU A 182 -5.76 -5.96 0.89
N ALA A 183 -7.03 -6.18 1.22
CA ALA A 183 -8.14 -5.59 0.48
C ALA A 183 -8.12 -4.04 0.60
N ALA A 184 -7.78 -3.51 1.77
CA ALA A 184 -7.65 -2.07 1.98
C ALA A 184 -6.48 -1.48 1.18
N VAL A 185 -5.32 -2.14 1.19
CA VAL A 185 -4.14 -1.72 0.41
C VAL A 185 -4.44 -1.75 -1.09
N ARG A 186 -5.06 -2.82 -1.58
CA ARG A 186 -5.44 -2.93 -3.00
C ARG A 186 -6.42 -1.82 -3.41
N THR A 187 -7.43 -1.55 -2.58
CA THR A 187 -8.38 -0.46 -2.82
C THR A 187 -7.65 0.89 -2.87
N LEU A 188 -6.73 1.14 -1.95
CA LEU A 188 -5.94 2.38 -1.93
C LEU A 188 -5.13 2.54 -3.22
N VAL A 189 -4.38 1.53 -3.62
CA VAL A 189 -3.54 1.59 -4.83
C VAL A 189 -4.39 1.75 -6.09
N ASP A 190 -5.47 0.98 -6.23
CA ASP A 190 -6.36 1.08 -7.40
C ASP A 190 -7.03 2.46 -7.49
N THR A 191 -7.58 2.94 -6.38
CA THR A 191 -8.28 4.23 -6.33
C THR A 191 -7.34 5.41 -6.58
N LEU A 192 -6.15 5.42 -5.96
CA LEU A 192 -5.26 6.59 -6.00
C LEU A 192 -4.30 6.57 -7.19
N MET A 193 -3.96 5.41 -7.74
CA MET A 193 -3.01 5.30 -8.86
C MET A 193 -3.66 4.90 -10.18
N GLY A 194 -4.90 4.40 -10.15
CA GLY A 194 -5.65 3.92 -11.31
C GLY A 194 -5.27 2.51 -11.76
N ALA A 195 -6.20 1.86 -12.48
CA ALA A 195 -6.13 0.45 -12.85
C ALA A 195 -4.87 0.07 -13.65
N GLU A 196 -4.36 0.97 -14.51
CA GLU A 196 -3.16 0.68 -15.31
C GLU A 196 -1.91 0.47 -14.45
N ARG A 197 -1.70 1.32 -13.44
CA ARG A 197 -0.57 1.20 -12.48
C ARG A 197 -0.81 0.07 -11.50
N TYR A 198 -2.06 -0.03 -10.97
CA TYR A 198 -2.46 -1.12 -10.10
C TYR A 198 -2.10 -2.49 -10.69
N ALA A 199 -2.34 -2.73 -11.99
CA ALA A 199 -2.03 -3.97 -12.67
C ALA A 199 -0.52 -4.29 -12.75
N LYS A 200 0.36 -3.34 -12.42
CA LYS A 200 1.83 -3.53 -12.40
C LYS A 200 2.36 -3.91 -11.03
N PHE A 201 1.58 -3.70 -9.99
CA PHE A 201 1.99 -4.00 -8.62
C PHE A 201 1.81 -5.47 -8.25
N ARG A 202 2.76 -5.99 -7.48
CA ARG A 202 2.59 -7.18 -6.66
C ARG A 202 2.26 -6.75 -5.23
N PHE A 203 1.50 -7.57 -4.51
CA PHE A 203 1.01 -7.23 -3.18
C PHE A 203 1.39 -8.33 -2.19
N PHE A 204 2.09 -7.94 -1.14
CA PHE A 204 2.49 -8.76 0.00
C PHE A 204 1.97 -8.08 1.26
N CYS A 205 0.71 -8.30 1.57
CA CYS A 205 -0.02 -7.50 2.54
C CYS A 205 -0.78 -8.34 3.55
N GLY A 206 -1.02 -7.78 4.74
CA GLY A 206 -1.81 -8.43 5.79
C GLY A 206 -1.06 -9.53 6.53
N ASP A 207 -1.71 -10.68 6.71
CA ASP A 207 -1.19 -11.80 7.47
C ASP A 207 -0.52 -12.87 6.58
N VAL A 208 0.11 -12.44 5.46
CA VAL A 208 0.81 -13.35 4.52
C VAL A 208 2.09 -13.95 5.13
N VAL A 209 2.62 -13.35 6.18
CA VAL A 209 3.77 -13.84 6.93
C VAL A 209 3.44 -13.97 8.42
N PRO A 210 4.05 -14.96 9.14
CA PRO A 210 3.73 -15.21 10.54
C PRO A 210 4.23 -14.11 11.49
N LYS A 211 5.25 -13.36 11.09
CA LYS A 211 5.84 -12.27 11.87
C LYS A 211 5.79 -10.97 11.10
N LYS A 212 5.31 -9.94 11.77
CA LYS A 212 5.23 -8.57 11.20
C LYS A 212 6.54 -7.82 11.40
N LYS A 213 6.73 -6.71 10.68
CA LYS A 213 7.82 -5.76 10.89
C LYS A 213 7.98 -5.47 12.39
N PRO A 214 9.17 -5.45 12.97
CA PRO A 214 10.49 -5.35 12.31
C PRO A 214 11.09 -6.69 11.81
N ASP A 215 10.35 -7.81 11.84
CA ASP A 215 10.81 -9.05 11.24
C ASP A 215 10.89 -8.89 9.70
N PRO A 216 11.97 -9.37 9.05
CA PRO A 216 12.17 -9.17 7.62
C PRO A 216 11.28 -10.05 6.72
N ALA A 217 10.41 -10.86 7.27
CA ALA A 217 9.69 -11.92 6.56
C ALA A 217 8.93 -11.42 5.32
N VAL A 218 8.22 -10.28 5.40
CA VAL A 218 7.45 -9.74 4.28
C VAL A 218 8.35 -9.31 3.11
N TYR A 219 9.50 -8.70 3.39
CA TYR A 219 10.47 -8.29 2.37
C TYR A 219 11.20 -9.48 1.77
N ASN A 220 11.57 -10.47 2.61
CA ASN A 220 12.15 -11.73 2.13
C ASN A 220 11.20 -12.46 1.18
N MET A 221 9.93 -12.59 1.55
CA MET A 221 8.89 -13.20 0.71
C MET A 221 8.75 -12.45 -0.62
N ALA A 222 8.71 -11.12 -0.59
CA ALA A 222 8.59 -10.31 -1.80
C ALA A 222 9.77 -10.54 -2.76
N ALA A 223 11.00 -10.50 -2.27
CA ALA A 223 12.19 -10.77 -3.09
C ALA A 223 12.17 -12.17 -3.68
N GLU A 224 11.88 -13.20 -2.87
CA GLU A 224 11.81 -14.59 -3.29
C GLU A 224 10.75 -14.82 -4.37
N GLU A 225 9.51 -14.39 -4.13
CA GLU A 225 8.43 -14.59 -5.10
C GLU A 225 8.58 -13.74 -6.38
N MET A 226 9.26 -12.60 -6.30
CA MET A 226 9.58 -11.78 -7.46
C MET A 226 10.82 -12.25 -8.20
N GLY A 227 11.61 -13.17 -7.61
CA GLY A 227 12.81 -13.75 -8.21
C GLY A 227 14.03 -12.84 -8.17
N PHE A 228 14.15 -11.98 -7.15
CA PHE A 228 15.29 -11.07 -6.99
C PHE A 228 16.16 -11.44 -5.81
N ASP A 229 17.48 -11.23 -5.97
CA ASP A 229 18.39 -11.19 -4.84
C ASP A 229 18.04 -9.98 -3.94
N LYS A 230 18.16 -10.14 -2.64
CA LYS A 230 17.81 -9.10 -1.66
C LYS A 230 18.66 -7.85 -1.81
N THR A 231 19.93 -7.99 -2.20
CA THR A 231 20.82 -6.86 -2.49
C THR A 231 20.41 -6.08 -3.74
N ARG A 232 19.51 -6.65 -4.55
CA ARG A 232 18.93 -6.04 -5.74
C ARG A 232 17.51 -5.54 -5.50
N CYS A 233 17.13 -5.34 -4.24
CA CYS A 233 15.85 -4.76 -3.85
C CYS A 233 16.08 -3.45 -3.09
N VAL A 234 15.30 -2.43 -3.44
CA VAL A 234 15.24 -1.17 -2.70
C VAL A 234 13.88 -1.05 -2.05
N VAL A 235 13.86 -0.78 -0.75
CA VAL A 235 12.65 -0.57 0.03
C VAL A 235 12.44 0.93 0.22
N VAL A 236 11.20 1.40 0.07
CA VAL A 236 10.75 2.72 0.50
C VAL A 236 9.85 2.54 1.69
N GLU A 237 10.22 3.13 2.81
CA GLU A 237 9.59 3.02 4.12
C GLU A 237 9.37 4.38 4.75
N ASP A 238 8.58 4.46 5.83
CA ASP A 238 8.42 5.68 6.61
C ASP A 238 8.78 5.51 8.09
N SER A 239 8.81 4.27 8.58
CA SER A 239 8.90 3.95 10.01
C SER A 239 10.22 3.27 10.39
N GLY A 240 10.65 3.46 11.66
CA GLY A 240 11.84 2.80 12.20
C GLY A 240 11.72 1.29 12.26
N ILE A 241 10.50 0.77 12.52
CA ILE A 241 10.26 -0.68 12.50
C ILE A 241 10.35 -1.26 11.09
N GLY A 242 9.87 -0.52 10.09
CA GLY A 242 9.96 -0.91 8.70
C GLY A 242 11.39 -0.83 8.16
N ASN A 243 12.11 0.25 8.49
CA ASN A 243 13.55 0.36 8.20
C ASN A 243 14.33 -0.83 8.78
N LYS A 244 14.10 -1.18 10.06
CA LYS A 244 14.74 -2.33 10.70
C LYS A 244 14.44 -3.64 9.95
N ALA A 245 13.19 -3.82 9.48
CA ALA A 245 12.80 -4.99 8.69
C ALA A 245 13.54 -5.06 7.34
N ALA A 246 13.63 -3.94 6.61
CA ALA A 246 14.34 -3.85 5.34
C ALA A 246 15.84 -4.15 5.51
N LYS A 247 16.47 -3.55 6.53
CA LYS A 247 17.89 -3.78 6.83
C LYS A 247 18.15 -5.22 7.30
N ALA A 248 17.27 -5.81 8.10
CA ALA A 248 17.36 -7.23 8.50
C ALA A 248 17.17 -8.19 7.31
N ALA A 249 16.43 -7.78 6.26
CA ALA A 249 16.34 -8.50 5.01
C ALA A 249 17.61 -8.40 4.15
N GLY A 250 18.54 -7.49 4.46
CA GLY A 250 19.73 -7.19 3.65
C GLY A 250 19.45 -6.31 2.44
N MET A 251 18.38 -5.52 2.47
CA MET A 251 17.98 -4.63 1.39
C MET A 251 18.43 -3.20 1.63
N ALA A 252 18.56 -2.43 0.56
CA ALA A 252 18.68 -0.98 0.65
C ALA A 252 17.33 -0.35 1.07
N CYS A 253 17.38 0.69 1.90
CA CYS A 253 16.20 1.34 2.44
C CYS A 253 16.27 2.86 2.30
N CYS A 254 15.30 3.44 1.60
CA CYS A 254 15.03 4.86 1.58
C CYS A 254 13.85 5.16 2.51
N VAL A 255 14.10 5.90 3.59
CA VAL A 255 13.05 6.34 4.51
C VAL A 255 12.49 7.67 4.04
N THR A 256 11.17 7.72 3.86
CA THR A 256 10.38 8.93 3.61
C THR A 256 9.53 9.23 4.82
N MET A 257 10.02 10.05 5.74
CA MET A 257 9.37 10.33 7.03
C MET A 257 7.93 10.80 6.83
N SER A 258 6.98 10.10 7.46
CA SER A 258 5.58 10.53 7.47
C SER A 258 5.34 11.59 8.58
N THR A 259 4.11 12.09 8.69
CA THR A 259 3.78 13.13 9.68
C THR A 259 4.14 12.74 11.11
N TYR A 260 4.07 11.47 11.46
CA TYR A 260 4.23 11.01 12.84
C TYR A 260 5.50 10.19 13.09
N THR A 261 6.36 10.00 12.08
CA THR A 261 7.56 9.17 12.20
C THR A 261 8.87 9.96 12.24
N GLY A 262 8.80 11.31 12.18
CA GLY A 262 9.98 12.16 12.06
C GLY A 262 11.00 12.04 13.21
N GLU A 263 10.58 11.62 14.40
CA GLU A 263 11.42 11.45 15.58
C GLU A 263 11.83 9.97 15.83
N GLU A 264 11.48 9.06 14.92
CA GLU A 264 11.81 7.65 15.07
C GLU A 264 13.30 7.37 14.77
N ASP A 265 13.80 6.22 15.24
CA ASP A 265 15.15 5.75 14.99
C ASP A 265 15.25 5.07 13.61
N PHE A 266 15.93 5.75 12.69
CA PHE A 266 16.21 5.28 11.34
C PHE A 266 17.66 4.80 11.16
N THR A 267 18.32 4.35 12.23
CA THR A 267 19.69 3.83 12.16
C THR A 267 19.80 2.74 11.10
N GLY A 268 20.80 2.89 10.22
CA GLY A 268 21.06 1.94 9.13
C GLY A 268 20.28 2.22 7.83
N ALA A 269 19.39 3.21 7.78
CA ALA A 269 18.79 3.64 6.51
C ALA A 269 19.85 4.17 5.54
N ASP A 270 19.72 3.83 4.26
CA ASP A 270 20.68 4.28 3.24
C ASP A 270 20.39 5.72 2.78
N LYS A 271 19.13 6.14 2.91
CA LYS A 271 18.69 7.53 2.65
C LYS A 271 17.51 7.87 3.55
N ILE A 272 17.48 9.09 4.06
CA ILE A 272 16.36 9.63 4.86
C ILE A 272 15.97 10.97 4.24
N VAL A 273 14.69 11.11 3.88
CA VAL A 273 14.10 12.30 3.28
C VAL A 273 12.71 12.55 3.83
N PRO A 274 12.17 13.78 3.78
CA PRO A 274 10.79 14.02 4.22
C PRO A 274 9.75 13.36 3.27
N GLU A 275 10.09 13.25 1.98
CA GLU A 275 9.21 12.68 0.95
C GLU A 275 10.03 12.34 -0.31
N LEU A 276 9.44 11.65 -1.29
CA LEU A 276 10.10 11.43 -2.58
C LEU A 276 10.17 12.72 -3.42
N GLY A 277 9.25 13.64 -3.19
CA GLY A 277 9.26 15.00 -3.74
C GLY A 277 9.03 15.09 -5.25
N GLU A 278 8.99 16.33 -5.75
CA GLU A 278 8.68 16.61 -7.15
C GLU A 278 9.78 17.47 -7.80
N PRO A 279 9.99 17.38 -9.11
CA PRO A 279 10.96 18.20 -9.83
C PRO A 279 10.76 19.69 -9.59
N GLY A 280 11.85 20.40 -9.27
CA GLY A 280 11.82 21.84 -8.98
C GLY A 280 11.37 22.20 -7.57
N LYS A 281 11.22 21.23 -6.67
CA LYS A 281 11.01 21.39 -5.25
C LYS A 281 12.31 21.12 -4.48
N ASP A 282 12.32 21.42 -3.18
CA ASP A 282 13.49 21.25 -2.31
C ASP A 282 13.93 19.77 -2.22
N VAL A 283 12.98 18.86 -2.36
CA VAL A 283 13.23 17.42 -2.39
C VAL A 283 12.72 16.84 -3.70
N CYS A 284 13.57 16.06 -4.37
CA CYS A 284 13.22 15.28 -5.55
C CYS A 284 14.14 14.05 -5.63
N VAL A 285 13.67 12.93 -5.14
CA VAL A 285 14.37 11.63 -5.26
C VAL A 285 14.02 11.02 -6.59
N SER A 286 14.97 10.75 -7.46
CA SER A 286 14.76 10.06 -8.73
C SER A 286 14.85 8.54 -8.59
N LEU A 287 14.37 7.81 -9.59
CA LEU A 287 14.55 6.36 -9.67
C LEU A 287 16.04 5.98 -9.68
N ALA A 288 16.88 6.80 -10.32
CA ALA A 288 18.34 6.61 -10.33
C ALA A 288 18.95 6.76 -8.93
N ASP A 289 18.47 7.71 -8.13
CA ASP A 289 18.92 7.88 -6.74
C ASP A 289 18.55 6.66 -5.89
N LEU A 290 17.37 6.08 -6.09
CA LEU A 290 16.96 4.84 -5.40
C LEU A 290 17.83 3.67 -5.85
N LYS A 291 18.08 3.50 -7.15
CA LYS A 291 18.97 2.46 -7.67
C LYS A 291 20.39 2.55 -7.08
N ALA A 292 20.89 3.77 -6.90
CA ALA A 292 22.24 4.02 -6.37
C ALA A 292 22.41 3.67 -4.89
N LEU A 293 21.33 3.36 -4.15
CA LEU A 293 21.40 2.90 -2.76
C LEU A 293 21.84 1.44 -2.65
N MET A 294 21.72 0.67 -3.73
CA MET A 294 22.17 -0.73 -3.74
C MET A 294 23.70 -0.80 -3.76
N PRO A 295 24.29 -1.85 -3.17
CA PRO A 295 25.74 -2.06 -3.12
C PRO A 295 26.36 -2.31 -4.50
#